data_acf1385662bd320d53a32405e6992930
#
_entry.id   acf1385662bd320d53a32405e6992930
#
_cell.length_a   1.000
_cell.length_b   1.000
_cell.length_c   1.000
_cell.angle_alpha   90.00
_cell.angle_beta   90.00
_cell.angle_gamma   90.00
#
_symmetry.space_group_name_H-M   'P 1'
#
loop_
_entity.id
_entity.type
_entity.pdbx_description
1 polymer ?
#
loop_
_entity_poly.entity_id
_entity_poly.type
_entity_poly.pdbx_seq_one_letter_code
_entity_poly.pdbx_strand_id
1 'polypeptide(L)'
;MSAQLWVDPMHLRSVAPRFDALSQRMAEVAATLHSTLEAEGECWGGDGTGTTFASGYLPSADAAGQSLGFAVGALAALGSRLRSTANSFDDTDRGTTSSLAGLF
;
A
#
# COMPACT_ATOMS: atom_id res chain seq x y z
N MET A 1 -25.47 21.92 7.82
CA MET A 1 -25.04 20.82 6.99
C MET A 1 -24.92 19.55 7.82
N SER A 2 -25.72 18.63 7.51
CA SER A 2 -25.54 17.35 8.16
C SER A 2 -24.34 16.67 7.52
N ALA A 3 -23.20 16.73 8.16
CA ALA A 3 -22.14 15.82 7.85
C ALA A 3 -22.64 14.41 8.16
N GLN A 4 -23.45 13.87 7.30
CA GLN A 4 -23.73 12.46 7.41
C GLN A 4 -22.53 11.70 6.90
N LEU A 5 -21.65 11.39 7.81
CA LEU A 5 -20.67 10.36 7.60
C LEU A 5 -21.41 9.04 7.54
N TRP A 6 -21.73 8.67 6.32
CA TRP A 6 -22.30 7.36 6.11
C TRP A 6 -21.19 6.38 5.83
N VAL A 7 -20.96 5.47 6.76
CA VAL A 7 -19.95 4.43 6.61
C VAL A 7 -20.64 3.10 6.51
N ASP A 8 -20.39 2.41 5.41
CA ASP A 8 -20.89 1.08 5.16
C ASP A 8 -19.77 0.06 5.40
N PRO A 9 -19.82 -0.68 6.51
CA PRO A 9 -18.78 -1.66 6.81
C PRO A 9 -18.62 -2.74 5.74
N MET A 10 -19.70 -3.15 5.10
CA MET A 10 -19.64 -4.14 4.01
C MET A 10 -18.89 -3.58 2.82
N HIS A 11 -19.11 -2.31 2.50
CA HIS A 11 -18.40 -1.66 1.41
C HIS A 11 -16.91 -1.53 1.72
N LEU A 12 -16.57 -1.14 2.95
CA LEU A 12 -15.18 -1.05 3.38
C LEU A 12 -14.47 -2.39 3.23
N ARG A 13 -15.14 -3.47 3.65
CA ARG A 13 -14.58 -4.82 3.52
C ARG A 13 -14.44 -5.26 2.06
N SER A 14 -15.32 -4.79 1.19
CA SER A 14 -15.22 -5.11 -0.25
C SER A 14 -14.09 -4.36 -0.93
N VAL A 15 -13.74 -3.17 -0.43
CA VAL A 15 -12.66 -2.35 -0.97
C VAL A 15 -11.29 -2.78 -0.45
N ALA A 16 -11.21 -3.22 0.80
CA ALA A 16 -9.94 -3.57 1.45
C ALA A 16 -9.09 -4.57 0.63
N PRO A 17 -9.64 -5.66 0.05
CA PRO A 17 -8.85 -6.57 -0.76
C PRO A 17 -8.27 -5.93 -2.01
N ARG A 18 -8.88 -4.86 -2.52
CA ARG A 18 -8.34 -4.14 -3.67
C ARG A 18 -7.02 -3.45 -3.33
N PHE A 19 -6.91 -2.92 -2.12
CA PHE A 19 -5.66 -2.32 -1.65
C PHE A 19 -4.59 -3.38 -1.43
N ASP A 20 -4.97 -4.56 -0.93
CA ASP A 20 -4.04 -5.68 -0.80
C ASP A 20 -3.54 -6.13 -2.17
N ALA A 21 -4.44 -6.23 -3.15
CA ALA A 21 -4.07 -6.62 -4.51
C ALA A 21 -3.14 -5.60 -5.15
N LEU A 22 -3.40 -4.29 -4.95
CA LEU A 22 -2.53 -3.23 -5.43
C LEU A 22 -1.16 -3.29 -4.77
N SER A 23 -1.11 -3.55 -3.47
CA SER A 23 0.14 -3.72 -2.74
C SER A 23 0.95 -4.87 -3.31
N GLN A 24 0.33 -6.03 -3.56
CA GLN A 24 0.99 -7.19 -4.14
C GLN A 24 1.49 -6.91 -5.55
N ARG A 25 0.69 -6.26 -6.39
CA ARG A 25 1.09 -5.91 -7.75
C ARG A 25 2.27 -4.94 -7.74
N MET A 26 2.26 -3.98 -6.83
CA MET A 26 3.37 -3.03 -6.70
C MET A 26 4.63 -3.72 -6.20
N ALA A 27 4.50 -4.69 -5.29
CA ALA A 27 5.62 -5.50 -4.84
C ALA A 27 6.22 -6.31 -5.99
N GLU A 28 5.38 -6.86 -6.86
CA GLU A 28 5.84 -7.59 -8.06
C GLU A 28 6.58 -6.67 -9.02
N VAL A 29 6.07 -5.46 -9.23
CA VAL A 29 6.74 -4.45 -10.06
C VAL A 29 8.11 -4.10 -9.47
N ALA A 30 8.17 -3.89 -8.17
CA ALA A 30 9.43 -3.57 -7.49
C ALA A 30 10.44 -4.72 -7.61
N ALA A 31 9.99 -5.96 -7.45
CA ALA A 31 10.86 -7.14 -7.60
C ALA A 31 11.35 -7.30 -9.03
N THR A 32 10.48 -7.08 -10.01
CA THR A 32 10.86 -7.15 -11.42
C THR A 32 11.88 -6.08 -11.78
N LEU A 33 11.66 -4.86 -11.30
CA LEU A 33 12.59 -3.76 -11.52
C LEU A 33 13.96 -4.09 -10.93
N HIS A 34 13.99 -4.57 -9.70
CA HIS A 34 15.23 -4.94 -9.01
C HIS A 34 15.96 -6.04 -9.76
N SER A 35 15.25 -7.10 -10.18
CA SER A 35 15.83 -8.21 -10.96
C SER A 35 16.37 -7.74 -12.30
N THR A 36 15.64 -6.86 -12.98
CA THR A 36 16.07 -6.34 -14.27
C THR A 36 17.34 -5.49 -14.13
N LEU A 37 17.39 -4.65 -13.09
CA LEU A 37 18.57 -3.83 -12.82
C LEU A 37 19.80 -4.70 -12.50
N GLU A 38 19.61 -5.76 -11.72
CA GLU A 38 20.70 -6.69 -11.40
C GLU A 38 21.17 -7.45 -12.65
N ALA A 39 20.23 -7.90 -13.48
CA ALA A 39 20.55 -8.66 -14.70
C ALA A 39 21.30 -7.81 -15.72
N GLU A 40 20.95 -6.53 -15.85
CA GLU A 40 21.64 -5.60 -16.74
C GLU A 40 23.02 -5.24 -16.22
N GLY A 41 23.22 -5.30 -14.91
CA GLY A 41 24.49 -5.00 -14.26
C GLY A 41 25.01 -3.62 -14.62
N GLU A 42 26.31 -3.52 -14.91
CA GLU A 42 26.96 -2.27 -15.28
C GLU A 42 26.94 -2.06 -16.80
N CYS A 43 25.72 -1.93 -17.34
CA CYS A 43 25.51 -1.79 -18.78
C CYS A 43 26.07 -0.48 -19.36
N TRP A 44 26.42 0.48 -18.52
CA TRP A 44 27.00 1.76 -18.93
C TRP A 44 28.51 1.70 -19.18
N GLY A 45 29.17 0.59 -18.85
CA GLY A 45 30.60 0.41 -19.01
C GLY A 45 31.45 1.06 -17.94
N GLY A 46 32.76 0.80 -17.98
CA GLY A 46 33.71 1.27 -16.98
C GLY A 46 34.45 2.54 -17.35
N ASP A 47 34.09 3.22 -18.44
CA ASP A 47 34.78 4.45 -18.88
C ASP A 47 34.29 5.67 -18.10
N GLY A 48 34.89 6.84 -18.39
CA GLY A 48 34.55 8.08 -17.70
C GLY A 48 33.11 8.49 -17.90
N THR A 49 32.54 8.29 -19.08
CA THR A 49 31.16 8.60 -19.41
C THR A 49 30.20 7.66 -18.65
N GLY A 50 30.52 6.37 -18.62
CA GLY A 50 29.77 5.37 -17.90
C GLY A 50 29.75 5.63 -16.39
N THR A 51 30.92 5.98 -15.83
CA THR A 51 31.04 6.30 -14.42
C THR A 51 30.23 7.54 -14.06
N THR A 52 30.25 8.57 -14.90
CA THR A 52 29.44 9.78 -14.69
C THR A 52 27.94 9.44 -14.73
N PHE A 53 27.51 8.63 -15.69
CA PHE A 53 26.12 8.17 -15.77
C PHE A 53 25.74 7.40 -14.51
N ALA A 54 26.55 6.45 -14.08
CA ALA A 54 26.28 5.64 -12.92
C ALA A 54 26.15 6.47 -11.64
N SER A 55 26.96 7.52 -11.49
CA SER A 55 26.92 8.37 -10.30
C SER A 55 25.59 9.11 -10.13
N GLY A 56 24.89 9.40 -11.23
CA GLY A 56 23.56 9.99 -11.19
C GLY A 56 22.45 8.95 -11.15
N TYR A 57 22.62 7.85 -11.88
CA TYR A 57 21.60 6.82 -12.03
C TYR A 57 21.41 5.96 -10.78
N LEU A 58 22.49 5.49 -10.17
CA LEU A 58 22.41 4.55 -9.04
C LEU A 58 21.67 5.12 -7.83
N PRO A 59 21.95 6.37 -7.39
CA PRO A 59 21.17 6.95 -6.31
C PRO A 59 19.70 7.12 -6.66
N SER A 60 19.39 7.46 -7.91
CA SER A 60 18.00 7.62 -8.36
C SER A 60 17.25 6.30 -8.39
N ALA A 61 17.91 5.23 -8.85
CA ALA A 61 17.34 3.89 -8.87
C ALA A 61 17.07 3.40 -7.44
N ASP A 62 18.00 3.67 -6.53
CA ASP A 62 17.86 3.33 -5.11
C ASP A 62 16.67 4.08 -4.47
N ALA A 63 16.56 5.38 -4.73
CA ALA A 63 15.47 6.20 -4.23
C ALA A 63 14.11 5.71 -4.77
N ALA A 64 14.05 5.36 -6.05
CA ALA A 64 12.84 4.81 -6.66
C ALA A 64 12.44 3.47 -6.01
N GLY A 65 13.41 2.60 -5.75
CA GLY A 65 13.17 1.34 -5.06
C GLY A 65 12.62 1.53 -3.66
N GLN A 66 13.18 2.47 -2.91
CA GLN A 66 12.68 2.82 -1.58
C GLN A 66 11.26 3.37 -1.63
N SER A 67 10.97 4.24 -2.59
CA SER A 67 9.63 4.81 -2.76
C SER A 67 8.60 3.73 -3.08
N LEU A 68 8.95 2.77 -3.92
CA LEU A 68 8.08 1.62 -4.22
C LEU A 68 7.82 0.79 -2.96
N GLY A 69 8.84 0.55 -2.15
CA GLY A 69 8.70 -0.16 -0.87
C GLY A 69 7.76 0.55 0.08
N PHE A 70 7.85 1.86 0.20
CA PHE A 70 6.91 2.65 1.00
C PHE A 70 5.49 2.54 0.48
N ALA A 71 5.30 2.59 -0.84
CA ALA A 71 3.98 2.47 -1.44
C ALA A 71 3.36 1.10 -1.18
N VAL A 72 4.15 0.03 -1.27
CA VAL A 72 3.70 -1.33 -0.94
C VAL A 72 3.18 -1.38 0.50
N GLY A 73 3.96 -0.87 1.44
CA GLY A 73 3.59 -0.84 2.86
C GLY A 73 2.36 0.02 3.12
N ALA A 74 2.28 1.19 2.47
CA ALA A 74 1.16 2.11 2.64
C ALA A 74 -0.15 1.48 2.13
N LEU A 75 -0.12 0.82 0.99
CA LEU A 75 -1.30 0.16 0.42
C LEU A 75 -1.78 -0.99 1.30
N ALA A 76 -0.86 -1.80 1.81
CA ALA A 76 -1.19 -2.87 2.74
C ALA A 76 -1.79 -2.32 4.04
N ALA A 77 -1.23 -1.23 4.56
CA ALA A 77 -1.74 -0.57 5.76
C ALA A 77 -3.14 -0.01 5.54
N LEU A 78 -3.42 0.55 4.37
CA LEU A 78 -4.75 1.05 4.03
C LEU A 78 -5.78 -0.09 4.03
N GLY A 79 -5.45 -1.23 3.41
CA GLY A 79 -6.32 -2.41 3.43
C GLY A 79 -6.62 -2.87 4.86
N SER A 80 -5.60 -2.94 5.68
CA SER A 80 -5.73 -3.33 7.09
C SER A 80 -6.60 -2.33 7.88
N ARG A 81 -6.38 -1.03 7.67
CA ARG A 81 -7.16 0.01 8.34
C ARG A 81 -8.63 -0.01 7.93
N LEU A 82 -8.91 -0.29 6.66
CA LEU A 82 -10.29 -0.41 6.19
C LEU A 82 -11.00 -1.56 6.90
N ARG A 83 -10.34 -2.70 7.07
CA ARG A 83 -10.91 -3.83 7.81
C ARG A 83 -11.12 -3.49 9.27
N SER A 84 -10.13 -2.87 9.90
CA SER A 84 -10.24 -2.45 11.30
C SER A 84 -11.37 -1.46 11.51
N THR A 85 -11.52 -0.49 10.60
CA THR A 85 -12.61 0.48 10.66
C THR A 85 -13.96 -0.21 10.52
N ALA A 86 -14.10 -1.13 9.57
CA ALA A 86 -15.33 -1.90 9.38
C ALA A 86 -15.68 -2.71 10.64
N ASN A 87 -14.67 -3.35 11.23
CA ASN A 87 -14.88 -4.12 12.47
C ASN A 87 -15.30 -3.23 13.62
N SER A 88 -14.71 -2.04 13.75
CA SER A 88 -15.08 -1.09 14.80
C SER A 88 -16.51 -0.62 14.66
N PHE A 89 -16.97 -0.35 13.44
CA PHE A 89 -18.36 0.03 13.19
C PHE A 89 -19.32 -1.11 13.52
N ASP A 90 -19.00 -2.34 13.16
CA ASP A 90 -19.81 -3.50 13.51
C ASP A 90 -19.89 -3.70 15.02
N ASP A 91 -18.76 -3.58 15.71
CA ASP A 91 -18.71 -3.73 17.16
C ASP A 91 -19.52 -2.65 17.86
N THR A 92 -19.45 -1.41 17.35
CA THR A 92 -20.26 -0.30 17.88
C THR A 92 -21.74 -0.57 17.69
N ASP A 93 -22.14 -1.02 16.50
CA ASP A 93 -23.54 -1.35 16.20
C ASP A 93 -24.05 -2.48 17.10
N ARG A 94 -23.25 -3.52 17.29
CA ARG A 94 -23.62 -4.61 18.19
C ARG A 94 -23.76 -4.14 19.64
N GLY A 95 -22.81 -3.31 20.08
CA GLY A 95 -22.86 -2.73 21.42
C GLY A 95 -24.10 -1.88 21.63
N THR A 96 -24.46 -1.06 20.66
CA THR A 96 -25.66 -0.23 20.69
C THR A 96 -26.91 -1.10 20.73
N THR A 97 -26.98 -2.11 19.88
CA THR A 97 -28.11 -3.05 19.85
C THR A 97 -28.26 -3.77 21.17
N SER A 98 -27.18 -4.26 21.75
CA SER A 98 -27.21 -4.92 23.06
C SER A 98 -27.68 -3.98 24.17
N SER A 99 -27.23 -2.74 24.17
CA SER A 99 -27.62 -1.73 25.13
C SER A 99 -29.13 -1.41 25.03
N LEU A 100 -29.63 -1.29 23.80
CA LEU A 100 -31.02 -1.03 23.56
C LEU A 100 -31.88 -2.22 23.96
N ALA A 101 -31.44 -3.44 23.66
CA ALA A 101 -32.15 -4.66 24.05
C ALA A 101 -32.27 -4.77 25.57
N GLY A 102 -31.26 -4.32 26.30
CA GLY A 102 -31.27 -4.33 27.77
C GLY A 102 -32.23 -3.34 28.39
N LEU A 103 -32.73 -2.37 27.60
CA LEU A 103 -33.70 -1.38 28.09
C LEU A 103 -35.14 -1.86 27.98
N PHE A 104 -35.40 -2.89 27.25
CA PHE A 104 -36.70 -3.44 27.04
C PHE A 104 -36.84 -4.79 27.71
#